data_a17b70da2af852facbd60bdb165911ee
#
_entry.id   a17b70da2af852facbd60bdb165911ee
#
_cell.length_a   1.000
_cell.length_b   1.000
_cell.length_c   1.000
_cell.angle_alpha   90.00
_cell.angle_beta   90.00
_cell.angle_gamma   90.00
#
_symmetry.space_group_name_H-M   'P 1'
#
loop_
_entity.id
_entity.type
_entity.pdbx_description
1 polymer ?
#
loop_
_entity_poly.entity_id
_entity_poly.type
_entity_poly.pdbx_seq_one_letter_code
_entity_poly.pdbx_strand_id
1 'polypeptide(L)'
;MSKNFGVDSSQIDTLLEKLRLASGIKGKAMLDTYVQFAARYLINSDAQELAQLDFEELTADVEQAWSFVQERKTSRPLVRLDQSERRELGRATPITTLRVLLDDKPFIVDSLRQALLRHGAAIMEVRNTVLFCGRRKAGSKAEGYGRFGQLAALSNSVDDDFSVEAFCSISC
;
A
#
# COMPACT_ATOMS: atom_id res chain seq x y z
N MET A 1 29.58 7.86 -5.13
CA MET A 1 28.89 8.64 -4.07
C MET A 1 27.40 8.52 -4.31
N SER A 2 26.77 7.52 -3.71
CA SER A 2 25.29 7.37 -3.76
C SER A 2 24.69 8.41 -2.83
N LYS A 3 24.01 9.42 -3.39
CA LYS A 3 23.13 10.29 -2.62
C LYS A 3 21.89 9.48 -2.28
N ASN A 4 21.76 9.08 -1.02
CA ASN A 4 20.50 8.65 -0.45
C ASN A 4 19.54 9.86 -0.48
N PHE A 5 18.69 9.94 -1.48
CA PHE A 5 17.51 10.79 -1.46
C PHE A 5 16.38 10.03 -0.74
N GLY A 6 16.55 9.80 0.55
CA GLY A 6 15.44 9.37 1.39
C GLY A 6 14.52 10.56 1.67
N VAL A 7 13.23 10.33 1.64
CA VAL A 7 12.23 11.29 2.13
C VAL A 7 12.63 11.69 3.56
N ASP A 8 12.66 12.98 3.86
CA ASP A 8 12.91 13.44 5.22
C ASP A 8 11.79 12.89 6.13
N SER A 9 12.17 12.18 7.19
CA SER A 9 11.19 11.55 8.09
C SER A 9 10.17 12.55 8.62
N SER A 10 10.53 13.82 8.78
CA SER A 10 9.64 14.88 9.21
C SER A 10 8.53 15.20 8.20
N GLN A 11 8.80 15.03 6.92
CA GLN A 11 7.78 15.21 5.85
C GLN A 11 6.79 14.05 5.85
N ILE A 12 7.28 12.82 6.02
CA ILE A 12 6.40 11.64 6.15
C ILE A 12 5.52 11.78 7.40
N ASP A 13 6.09 12.14 8.54
CA ASP A 13 5.34 12.29 9.78
C ASP A 13 4.22 13.34 9.65
N THR A 14 4.52 14.47 9.01
CA THR A 14 3.51 15.51 8.73
C THR A 14 2.41 15.00 7.81
N LEU A 15 2.77 14.21 6.80
CA LEU A 15 1.82 13.60 5.86
C LEU A 15 0.93 12.56 6.55
N LEU A 16 1.51 11.72 7.39
CA LEU A 16 0.78 10.71 8.15
C LEU A 16 -0.23 11.33 9.12
N GLU A 17 0.10 12.43 9.77
CA GLU A 17 -0.86 13.17 10.61
C GLU A 17 -2.01 13.74 9.79
N LYS A 18 -1.75 14.28 8.61
CA LYS A 18 -2.82 14.75 7.71
C LYS A 18 -3.71 13.60 7.24
N LEU A 19 -3.12 12.46 6.84
CA LEU A 19 -3.87 11.25 6.46
C LEU A 19 -4.70 10.72 7.63
N ARG A 20 -4.16 10.72 8.84
CA ARG A 20 -4.86 10.35 10.07
C ARG A 20 -6.13 11.18 10.29
N LEU A 21 -6.04 12.48 10.09
CA LEU A 21 -7.18 13.40 10.26
C LEU A 21 -8.21 13.26 9.13
N ALA A 22 -7.76 13.00 7.91
CA ALA A 22 -8.63 12.90 6.72
C ALA A 22 -9.36 11.56 6.60
N SER A 23 -8.83 10.48 7.18
CA SER A 23 -9.27 9.09 6.91
C SER A 23 -10.72 8.77 7.28
N GLY A 24 -11.35 9.54 8.17
CA GLY A 24 -12.70 9.24 8.66
C GLY A 24 -12.85 7.90 9.40
N ILE A 25 -11.75 7.17 9.64
CA ILE A 25 -11.74 5.85 10.28
C ILE A 25 -12.13 5.98 11.75
N LYS A 26 -13.17 5.25 12.14
CA LYS A 26 -13.64 5.21 13.53
C LYS A 26 -12.94 4.07 14.29
N GLY A 27 -12.47 4.39 15.49
CA GLY A 27 -11.82 3.44 16.38
C GLY A 27 -10.29 3.50 16.33
N LYS A 28 -9.69 3.70 17.51
CA LYS A 28 -8.25 3.95 17.67
C LYS A 28 -7.39 2.84 17.05
N ALA A 29 -7.68 1.57 17.35
CA ALA A 29 -6.88 0.46 16.87
C ALA A 29 -6.86 0.35 15.33
N MET A 30 -8.00 0.56 14.67
CA MET A 30 -8.07 0.54 13.21
C MET A 30 -7.36 1.76 12.60
N LEU A 31 -7.51 2.93 13.21
CA LEU A 31 -6.81 4.13 12.79
C LEU A 31 -5.28 3.99 12.92
N ASP A 32 -4.81 3.41 14.01
CA ASP A 32 -3.39 3.16 14.23
C ASP A 32 -2.84 2.15 13.19
N THR A 33 -3.62 1.10 12.85
CA THR A 33 -3.27 0.14 11.79
C THR A 33 -3.22 0.81 10.41
N TYR A 34 -4.16 1.70 10.12
CA TYR A 34 -4.18 2.49 8.87
C TYR A 34 -2.94 3.39 8.74
N VAL A 35 -2.58 4.11 9.80
CA VAL A 35 -1.40 4.99 9.80
C VAL A 35 -0.11 4.17 9.62
N GLN A 36 -0.01 3.01 10.29
CA GLN A 36 1.11 2.10 10.09
C GLN A 36 1.19 1.57 8.65
N PHE A 37 0.04 1.25 8.04
CA PHE A 37 -0.01 0.84 6.64
C PHE A 37 0.45 1.98 5.73
N ALA A 38 -0.09 3.19 5.89
CA ALA A 38 0.28 4.35 5.09
C ALA A 38 1.78 4.65 5.18
N ALA A 39 2.36 4.59 6.38
CA ALA A 39 3.80 4.76 6.57
C ALA A 39 4.62 3.75 5.76
N ARG A 40 4.26 2.45 5.80
CA ARG A 40 4.97 1.42 5.03
C ARG A 40 4.75 1.54 3.52
N TYR A 41 3.57 1.95 3.11
CA TYR A 41 3.22 2.13 1.71
C TYR A 41 4.00 3.27 1.06
N LEU A 42 4.25 4.33 1.83
CA LEU A 42 4.91 5.55 1.35
C LEU A 42 6.43 5.59 1.57
N ILE A 43 6.98 4.75 2.46
CA ILE A 43 8.39 4.84 2.86
C ILE A 43 9.40 4.67 1.72
N ASN A 44 9.02 3.91 0.69
CA ASN A 44 9.87 3.65 -0.47
C ASN A 44 9.51 4.54 -1.67
N SER A 45 8.60 5.50 -1.51
CA SER A 45 8.27 6.45 -2.56
C SER A 45 9.40 7.48 -2.75
N ASP A 46 9.55 7.98 -3.95
CA ASP A 46 10.49 9.08 -4.21
C ASP A 46 9.99 10.37 -3.55
N ALA A 47 10.89 11.06 -2.84
CA ALA A 47 10.54 12.30 -2.14
C ALA A 47 10.08 13.41 -3.09
N GLN A 48 10.69 13.50 -4.27
CA GLN A 48 10.32 14.50 -5.27
C GLN A 48 8.95 14.19 -5.85
N GLU A 49 8.65 12.92 -6.04
CA GLU A 49 7.35 12.45 -6.52
C GLU A 49 6.24 12.74 -5.51
N LEU A 50 6.45 12.40 -4.22
CA LEU A 50 5.51 12.73 -3.16
C LEU A 50 5.26 14.24 -3.00
N ALA A 51 6.28 15.06 -3.21
CA ALA A 51 6.17 16.52 -3.13
C ALA A 51 5.40 17.14 -4.29
N GLN A 52 5.29 16.43 -5.42
CA GLN A 52 4.57 16.90 -6.62
C GLN A 52 3.11 16.46 -6.65
N LEU A 53 2.76 15.42 -5.87
CA LEU A 53 1.38 14.94 -5.78
C LEU A 53 0.52 15.93 -4.98
N ASP A 54 -0.69 16.16 -5.48
CA ASP A 54 -1.71 16.83 -4.67
C ASP A 54 -2.09 15.93 -3.48
N PHE A 55 -2.31 16.56 -2.32
CA PHE A 55 -2.68 15.83 -1.11
C PHE A 55 -3.97 15.04 -1.28
N GLU A 56 -4.94 15.54 -2.04
CA GLU A 56 -6.19 14.81 -2.33
C GLU A 56 -5.92 13.56 -3.16
N GLU A 57 -5.08 13.65 -4.20
CA GLU A 57 -4.70 12.51 -5.04
C GLU A 57 -3.95 11.45 -4.22
N LEU A 58 -3.00 11.88 -3.39
CA LEU A 58 -2.26 10.98 -2.51
C LEU A 58 -3.17 10.29 -1.48
N THR A 59 -4.08 11.04 -0.87
CA THR A 59 -5.05 10.49 0.08
C THR A 59 -5.93 9.44 -0.60
N ALA A 60 -6.44 9.74 -1.79
CA ALA A 60 -7.26 8.80 -2.55
C ALA A 60 -6.50 7.51 -2.90
N ASP A 61 -5.21 7.61 -3.28
CA ASP A 61 -4.37 6.44 -3.57
C ASP A 61 -4.12 5.58 -2.33
N VAL A 62 -3.78 6.21 -1.19
CA VAL A 62 -3.58 5.50 0.09
C VAL A 62 -4.88 4.82 0.55
N GLU A 63 -6.03 5.48 0.42
CA GLU A 63 -7.33 4.91 0.80
C GLU A 63 -7.72 3.74 -0.11
N GLN A 64 -7.48 3.83 -1.40
CA GLN A 64 -7.69 2.72 -2.34
C GLN A 64 -6.77 1.54 -2.04
N ALA A 65 -5.50 1.80 -1.74
CA ALA A 65 -4.54 0.78 -1.35
C ALA A 65 -4.95 0.14 -0.01
N TRP A 66 -5.36 0.94 0.97
CA TRP A 66 -5.88 0.47 2.25
C TRP A 66 -7.12 -0.40 2.09
N SER A 67 -8.10 0.05 1.31
CA SER A 67 -9.31 -0.72 1.00
C SER A 67 -8.97 -2.08 0.38
N PHE A 68 -7.97 -2.12 -0.49
CA PHE A 68 -7.54 -3.34 -1.16
C PHE A 68 -6.92 -4.36 -0.21
N VAL A 69 -6.11 -3.92 0.75
CA VAL A 69 -5.44 -4.85 1.69
C VAL A 69 -6.32 -5.32 2.83
N GLN A 70 -7.52 -4.72 3.01
CA GLN A 70 -8.40 -5.01 4.14
C GLN A 70 -8.83 -6.47 4.24
N GLU A 71 -9.11 -7.14 3.12
CA GLU A 71 -9.64 -8.49 3.13
C GLU A 71 -8.85 -9.42 2.23
N ARG A 72 -8.39 -10.52 2.80
CA ARG A 72 -7.75 -11.62 2.09
C ARG A 72 -8.48 -12.93 2.41
N LYS A 73 -9.14 -13.51 1.41
CA LYS A 73 -10.01 -14.70 1.60
C LYS A 73 -9.28 -16.02 1.42
N THR A 74 -8.23 -16.03 0.62
CA THR A 74 -7.55 -17.27 0.20
C THR A 74 -6.05 -17.06 0.04
N SER A 75 -5.31 -18.15 -0.17
CA SER A 75 -3.88 -18.13 -0.53
C SER A 75 -3.60 -17.67 -1.97
N ARG A 76 -4.63 -17.51 -2.80
CA ARG A 76 -4.45 -17.00 -4.16
C ARG A 76 -4.07 -15.52 -4.13
N PRO A 77 -3.27 -15.06 -5.08
CA PRO A 77 -3.00 -13.64 -5.23
C PRO A 77 -4.31 -12.85 -5.37
N LEU A 78 -4.43 -11.75 -4.62
CA LEU A 78 -5.46 -10.76 -4.85
C LEU A 78 -4.92 -9.78 -5.86
N VAL A 79 -5.65 -9.54 -6.95
CA VAL A 79 -5.22 -8.65 -8.05
C VAL A 79 -6.37 -7.71 -8.38
N ARG A 80 -6.06 -6.43 -8.52
CA ARG A 80 -7.02 -5.39 -8.93
C ARG A 80 -6.36 -4.39 -9.86
N LEU A 81 -7.12 -3.94 -10.85
CA LEU A 81 -6.77 -2.81 -11.70
C LEU A 81 -7.70 -1.65 -11.34
N ASP A 82 -7.12 -0.54 -10.94
CA ASP A 82 -7.82 0.70 -10.66
C ASP A 82 -7.49 1.72 -11.75
N GLN A 83 -8.48 2.48 -12.18
CA GLN A 83 -8.30 3.59 -13.11
C GLN A 83 -8.52 4.90 -12.36
N SER A 84 -7.61 5.83 -12.56
CA SER A 84 -7.66 7.17 -11.99
C SER A 84 -7.15 8.19 -13.01
N GLU A 85 -7.25 9.46 -12.68
CA GLU A 85 -6.63 10.54 -13.44
C GLU A 85 -5.60 11.24 -12.54
N ARG A 86 -4.40 11.46 -13.07
CA ARG A 86 -3.40 12.32 -12.44
C ARG A 86 -3.43 13.67 -13.12
N ARG A 87 -3.45 14.73 -12.34
CA ARG A 87 -3.40 16.09 -12.85
C ARG A 87 -1.99 16.64 -12.75
N GLU A 88 -1.36 16.84 -13.91
CA GLU A 88 -0.05 17.47 -14.02
C GLU A 88 -0.17 18.72 -14.91
N LEU A 89 0.27 19.87 -14.40
CA LEU A 89 0.25 21.15 -15.14
C LEU A 89 -1.10 21.47 -15.81
N GLY A 90 -2.21 21.13 -15.12
CA GLY A 90 -3.56 21.39 -15.63
C GLY A 90 -4.07 20.39 -16.68
N ARG A 91 -3.32 19.32 -16.97
CA ARG A 91 -3.73 18.23 -17.87
C ARG A 91 -4.07 17.00 -17.07
N ALA A 92 -5.24 16.41 -17.34
CA ALA A 92 -5.62 15.11 -16.79
C ALA A 92 -5.00 14.01 -17.66
N THR A 93 -4.19 13.15 -17.02
CA THR A 93 -3.60 11.96 -17.66
C THR A 93 -4.23 10.73 -17.04
N PRO A 94 -4.82 9.82 -17.83
CA PRO A 94 -5.36 8.58 -17.29
C PRO A 94 -4.23 7.70 -16.78
N ILE A 95 -4.40 7.18 -15.58
CA ILE A 95 -3.46 6.27 -14.91
C ILE A 95 -4.16 4.96 -14.62
N THR A 96 -3.53 3.85 -14.95
CA THR A 96 -3.97 2.53 -14.54
C THR A 96 -3.03 1.99 -13.48
N THR A 97 -3.55 1.67 -12.31
CA THR A 97 -2.77 1.12 -11.19
C THR A 97 -3.09 -0.36 -11.00
N LEU A 98 -2.09 -1.20 -11.18
CA LEU A 98 -2.14 -2.62 -10.83
C LEU A 98 -1.80 -2.79 -9.35
N ARG A 99 -2.74 -3.33 -8.55
CA ARG A 99 -2.50 -3.72 -7.16
C ARG A 99 -2.51 -5.22 -6.99
N VAL A 100 -1.49 -5.73 -6.32
CA VAL A 100 -1.31 -7.17 -6.06
C VAL A 100 -0.97 -7.40 -4.59
N LEU A 101 -1.67 -8.35 -3.95
CA LEU A 101 -1.42 -8.79 -2.58
C LEU A 101 -1.33 -10.32 -2.57
N LEU A 102 -0.23 -10.84 -2.08
CA LEU A 102 0.03 -12.29 -2.01
C LEU A 102 1.00 -12.62 -0.87
N ASP A 103 1.22 -13.92 -0.60
CA ASP A 103 2.30 -14.34 0.31
C ASP A 103 3.64 -13.83 -0.21
N ASP A 104 4.49 -13.30 0.68
CA ASP A 104 5.79 -12.78 0.27
C ASP A 104 6.68 -13.87 -0.32
N LYS A 105 7.25 -13.56 -1.48
CA LYS A 105 8.14 -14.42 -2.25
C LYS A 105 9.17 -13.59 -3.01
N PRO A 106 10.35 -14.16 -3.29
CA PRO A 106 11.32 -13.51 -4.16
C PRO A 106 10.77 -13.17 -5.55
N PHE A 107 11.27 -12.10 -6.14
CA PHE A 107 11.06 -11.69 -7.53
C PHE A 107 9.62 -11.29 -7.93
N ILE A 108 8.73 -11.00 -6.98
CA ILE A 108 7.35 -10.59 -7.28
C ILE A 108 7.35 -9.31 -8.13
N VAL A 109 8.03 -8.28 -7.67
CA VAL A 109 8.07 -6.96 -8.33
C VAL A 109 8.67 -7.09 -9.73
N ASP A 110 9.78 -7.81 -9.88
CA ASP A 110 10.44 -7.99 -11.17
C ASP A 110 9.55 -8.75 -12.15
N SER A 111 8.86 -9.78 -11.68
CA SER A 111 7.93 -10.56 -12.50
C SER A 111 6.75 -9.71 -12.98
N LEU A 112 6.17 -8.88 -12.09
CA LEU A 112 5.07 -7.98 -12.43
C LEU A 112 5.52 -6.91 -13.43
N ARG A 113 6.68 -6.29 -13.19
CA ARG A 113 7.26 -5.28 -14.11
C ARG A 113 7.51 -5.87 -15.50
N GLN A 114 8.13 -7.05 -15.57
CA GLN A 114 8.38 -7.71 -16.85
C GLN A 114 7.09 -8.07 -17.58
N ALA A 115 6.07 -8.54 -16.88
CA ALA A 115 4.77 -8.82 -17.46
C ALA A 115 4.14 -7.55 -18.06
N LEU A 116 4.11 -6.46 -17.31
CA LEU A 116 3.56 -5.18 -17.77
C LEU A 116 4.33 -4.63 -18.98
N LEU A 117 5.66 -4.63 -18.95
CA LEU A 117 6.50 -4.18 -20.07
C LEU A 117 6.28 -5.02 -21.35
N ARG A 118 6.10 -6.34 -21.22
CA ARG A 118 5.79 -7.22 -22.37
C ARG A 118 4.44 -6.90 -23.01
N HIS A 119 3.51 -6.36 -22.23
CA HIS A 119 2.21 -5.90 -22.71
C HIS A 119 2.21 -4.42 -23.15
N GLY A 120 3.37 -3.78 -23.22
CA GLY A 120 3.52 -2.41 -23.71
C GLY A 120 3.15 -1.32 -22.70
N ALA A 121 3.00 -1.68 -21.42
CA ALA A 121 2.72 -0.68 -20.38
C ALA A 121 3.95 0.21 -20.13
N ALA A 122 3.73 1.51 -20.03
CA ALA A 122 4.75 2.48 -19.61
C ALA A 122 4.66 2.63 -18.09
N ILE A 123 5.56 1.97 -17.37
CA ILE A 123 5.57 2.01 -15.91
C ILE A 123 6.04 3.38 -15.44
N MET A 124 5.20 4.07 -14.68
CA MET A 124 5.45 5.40 -14.13
C MET A 124 5.95 5.30 -12.69
N GLU A 125 5.30 4.47 -11.88
CA GLU A 125 5.61 4.34 -10.46
C GLU A 125 5.49 2.89 -9.98
N VAL A 126 6.36 2.50 -9.05
CA VAL A 126 6.30 1.19 -8.38
C VAL A 126 6.43 1.40 -6.88
N ARG A 127 5.37 1.07 -6.15
CA ARG A 127 5.41 0.97 -4.69
C ARG A 127 5.28 -0.48 -4.28
N ASN A 128 6.18 -0.93 -3.45
CA ASN A 128 6.13 -2.28 -2.89
C ASN A 128 6.48 -2.24 -1.41
N THR A 129 5.79 -3.06 -0.65
CA THR A 129 6.06 -3.22 0.78
C THR A 129 5.75 -4.63 1.24
N VAL A 130 6.48 -5.08 2.25
CA VAL A 130 6.18 -6.32 2.97
C VAL A 130 5.41 -5.96 4.22
N LEU A 131 4.27 -6.63 4.40
CA LEU A 131 3.36 -6.41 5.50
C LEU A 131 3.33 -7.65 6.39
N PHE A 132 3.51 -7.48 7.69
CA PHE A 132 3.25 -8.52 8.68
C PHE A 132 1.83 -8.37 9.17
N CYS A 133 0.92 -9.19 8.61
CA CYS A 133 -0.52 -9.02 8.74
C CYS A 133 -1.12 -9.95 9.80
N GLY A 134 -1.72 -9.36 10.83
CA GLY A 134 -2.64 -10.07 11.72
C GLY A 134 -4.06 -9.99 11.17
N ARG A 135 -4.64 -11.13 10.76
CA ARG A 135 -5.98 -11.17 10.15
C ARG A 135 -6.96 -11.90 11.05
N ARG A 136 -8.24 -11.49 11.01
CA ARG A 136 -9.34 -12.14 11.72
C ARG A 136 -10.49 -12.46 10.79
N LYS A 137 -11.10 -13.63 10.95
CA LYS A 137 -12.37 -13.92 10.27
C LYS A 137 -13.46 -13.00 10.80
N ALA A 138 -14.31 -12.49 9.92
CA ALA A 138 -15.46 -11.69 10.31
C ALA A 138 -16.32 -12.46 11.33
N GLY A 139 -16.65 -11.82 12.46
CA GLY A 139 -17.45 -12.42 13.53
C GLY A 139 -16.71 -13.40 14.43
N SER A 140 -15.41 -13.65 14.24
CA SER A 140 -14.62 -14.49 15.14
C SER A 140 -14.38 -13.80 16.47
N LYS A 141 -14.67 -14.51 17.57
CA LYS A 141 -14.31 -14.12 18.94
C LYS A 141 -13.01 -14.79 19.42
N ALA A 142 -12.33 -15.53 18.52
CA ALA A 142 -11.09 -16.21 18.87
C ALA A 142 -9.99 -15.19 19.19
N GLU A 143 -9.24 -15.45 20.24
CA GLU A 143 -8.00 -14.75 20.53
C GLU A 143 -6.94 -15.18 19.52
N GLY A 144 -6.12 -14.20 19.04
CA GLY A 144 -5.09 -14.43 18.03
C GLY A 144 -5.50 -14.04 16.60
N TYR A 145 -4.55 -14.19 15.71
CA TYR A 145 -4.67 -13.85 14.30
C TYR A 145 -4.56 -15.11 13.44
N GLY A 146 -5.08 -15.04 12.23
CA GLY A 146 -4.97 -16.09 11.22
C GLY A 146 -4.45 -15.53 9.91
N ARG A 147 -4.23 -16.42 8.93
CA ARG A 147 -3.70 -16.04 7.60
C ARG A 147 -4.71 -15.31 6.72
N PHE A 148 -6.00 -15.49 6.96
CA PHE A 148 -7.06 -14.97 6.10
C PHE A 148 -8.15 -14.27 6.90
N GLY A 149 -8.80 -13.31 6.27
CA GLY A 149 -9.87 -12.51 6.84
C GLY A 149 -9.58 -11.02 6.72
N GLN A 150 -10.22 -10.25 7.57
CA GLN A 150 -10.01 -8.80 7.65
C GLN A 150 -8.67 -8.49 8.32
N LEU A 151 -7.99 -7.47 7.81
CA LEU A 151 -6.77 -6.95 8.44
C LEU A 151 -7.13 -6.31 9.78
N ALA A 152 -6.62 -6.87 10.86
CA ALA A 152 -6.91 -6.42 12.21
C ALA A 152 -5.70 -5.72 12.88
N ALA A 153 -4.49 -6.10 12.48
CA ALA A 153 -3.26 -5.49 12.99
C ALA A 153 -2.11 -5.62 11.99
N LEU A 154 -1.11 -4.75 12.13
CA LEU A 154 0.19 -4.85 11.49
C LEU A 154 1.28 -4.92 12.56
N SER A 155 2.28 -5.79 12.36
CA SER A 155 3.47 -5.90 13.21
C SER A 155 4.69 -5.29 12.52
N ASN A 156 5.69 -4.92 13.30
CA ASN A 156 7.00 -4.46 12.80
C ASN A 156 8.01 -5.62 12.67
N SER A 157 7.66 -6.81 13.13
CA SER A 157 8.53 -7.99 13.14
C SER A 157 7.76 -9.23 12.73
N VAL A 158 8.50 -10.25 12.33
CA VAL A 158 7.96 -11.60 12.14
C VAL A 158 7.60 -12.17 13.51
N ASP A 159 6.33 -12.55 13.64
CA ASP A 159 5.79 -13.26 14.78
C ASP A 159 4.94 -14.41 14.25
N ASP A 160 4.87 -15.52 14.95
CA ASP A 160 4.15 -16.73 14.50
C ASP A 160 2.65 -16.48 14.26
N ASP A 161 2.10 -15.45 14.89
CA ASP A 161 0.71 -15.04 14.74
C ASP A 161 0.44 -14.14 13.51
N PHE A 162 1.49 -13.73 12.77
CA PHE A 162 1.36 -12.83 11.64
C PHE A 162 1.75 -13.51 10.33
N SER A 163 0.93 -13.30 9.28
CA SER A 163 1.30 -13.69 7.91
C SER A 163 2.20 -12.64 7.27
N VAL A 164 3.19 -13.10 6.51
CA VAL A 164 4.06 -12.22 5.73
C VAL A 164 3.48 -12.07 4.33
N GLU A 165 3.09 -10.87 3.97
CA GLU A 165 2.43 -10.58 2.71
C GLU A 165 3.18 -9.49 1.94
N ALA A 166 3.39 -9.71 0.64
CA ALA A 166 3.89 -8.69 -0.27
C ALA A 166 2.71 -7.92 -0.87
N PHE A 167 2.75 -6.61 -0.76
CA PHE A 167 1.84 -5.69 -1.42
C PHE A 167 2.59 -4.87 -2.46
N CYS A 168 2.15 -4.93 -3.71
CA CYS A 168 2.69 -4.17 -4.83
C CYS A 168 1.61 -3.30 -5.45
N SER A 169 1.95 -2.05 -5.76
CA SER A 169 1.15 -1.10 -6.52
C SER A 169 2.01 -0.54 -7.64
N ILE A 170 1.60 -0.74 -8.88
CA ILE A 170 2.33 -0.32 -10.07
C ILE A 170 1.41 0.53 -10.93
N SER A 171 1.79 1.79 -11.11
CA SER A 171 1.05 2.75 -11.94
C SER A 171 1.68 2.86 -13.33
N CYS A 172 0.82 2.86 -14.36
CA CYS A 172 1.17 2.91 -15.78
C CYS A 172 0.33 3.97 -16.49
#